data_1defe870f6c7ca3a8942a41cb60cd27a
#
_entry.id   1defe870f6c7ca3a8942a41cb60cd27a
#
_cell.length_a   1.000
_cell.length_b   1.000
_cell.length_c   1.000
_cell.angle_alpha   90.00
_cell.angle_beta   90.00
_cell.angle_gamma   90.00
#
_symmetry.space_group_name_H-M   'P 1'
#
loop_
_entity.id
_entity.type
_entity.pdbx_description
1 polymer ?
#
loop_
_entity_poly.entity_id
_entity_poly.type
_entity_poly.pdbx_seq_one_letter_code
_entity_poly.pdbx_strand_id
1 'polypeptide(L)'
;MPGRARLPPGPYAPPVPAVPTSCPARPYLLPGPRPLLLRAGTAACPGQGVRQKPQENVPSTVSSDIYARRGIPATLVRVNASVTPDIARDPQGAADAAAARLRELTGAETHDVALVMGSGWAPAAEALGAPEHEFPVTELPGFPPPAVAGHGGKIRSYQIGEKRALVFLGRTHYYEGRGVAAVAHGVRTAVAAGCKTVVLTNGCGGLRQGMRPGQPVLISDHLNLTATSPIVGANFVDLTDLYSPRLRALCKEIDPSLEEGVYVQFPGPHYETPAEIKMIRTLGADLVGMSTVLEAIAAREAGAEVLGLSLVTNLAAGMTGEPLNHEEVLQAGRDSATRMGTLLGQVLSKI
;
A
#
# COMPACT_ATOMS: atom_id res chain seq x y z
N MET A 1 45.37 26.12 42.06
CA MET A 1 45.07 24.72 42.38
C MET A 1 44.15 24.67 43.58
N PRO A 2 42.93 24.18 43.47
CA PRO A 2 42.33 23.27 44.44
C PRO A 2 41.61 22.10 43.80
N GLY A 3 41.81 20.93 44.24
CA GLY A 3 41.05 19.94 45.00
C GLY A 3 39.93 19.22 44.19
N ARG A 4 40.25 18.08 43.54
CA ARG A 4 39.24 17.13 43.02
C ARG A 4 38.54 16.41 44.20
N ALA A 5 37.27 16.68 44.41
CA ALA A 5 36.39 15.88 45.29
C ALA A 5 36.01 14.57 44.60
N ARG A 6 36.25 13.44 45.27
CA ARG A 6 35.81 12.09 44.86
C ARG A 6 34.31 11.91 45.29
N LEU A 7 33.51 11.44 44.34
CA LEU A 7 32.12 10.99 44.62
C LEU A 7 32.15 9.63 45.32
N PRO A 8 31.20 9.35 46.23
CA PRO A 8 31.09 8.05 46.91
C PRO A 8 30.53 6.96 46.00
N PRO A 9 30.82 5.66 46.28
CA PRO A 9 30.32 4.55 45.50
C PRO A 9 28.82 4.36 45.75
N GLY A 10 28.05 4.11 44.67
CA GLY A 10 26.62 3.80 44.69
C GLY A 10 26.32 2.41 45.24
N PRO A 11 25.04 2.12 45.61
CA PRO A 11 24.66 0.93 46.35
C PRO A 11 24.78 -0.38 45.54
N TYR A 12 25.18 -1.43 46.24
CA TYR A 12 25.36 -2.82 45.81
C TYR A 12 24.14 -3.36 45.05
N ALA A 13 24.36 -4.01 43.91
CA ALA A 13 23.40 -4.90 43.27
C ALA A 13 23.37 -6.26 44.01
N PRO A 14 22.20 -6.88 44.17
CA PRO A 14 22.10 -8.20 44.82
C PRO A 14 22.64 -9.30 43.90
N PRO A 15 23.18 -10.42 44.48
CA PRO A 15 23.76 -11.51 43.70
C PRO A 15 22.67 -12.29 42.94
N VAL A 16 23.00 -12.65 41.70
CA VAL A 16 22.20 -13.55 40.86
C VAL A 16 22.31 -14.99 41.41
N PRO A 17 21.18 -15.71 41.60
CA PRO A 17 21.24 -17.10 42.08
C PRO A 17 21.81 -18.03 40.99
N ALA A 18 22.74 -18.91 41.42
CA ALA A 18 23.34 -19.92 40.56
C ALA A 18 22.31 -20.97 40.08
N VAL A 19 22.30 -21.22 38.77
CA VAL A 19 21.53 -22.30 38.16
C VAL A 19 22.25 -23.63 38.38
N PRO A 20 21.59 -24.69 38.91
CA PRO A 20 22.23 -25.99 39.05
C PRO A 20 22.40 -26.67 37.69
N THR A 21 23.64 -26.97 37.36
CA THR A 21 24.01 -27.86 36.26
C THR A 21 23.91 -29.30 36.76
N SER A 22 22.86 -30.03 36.37
CA SER A 22 22.86 -31.48 36.12
C SER A 22 21.43 -32.04 36.09
N CYS A 23 20.92 -32.31 34.89
CA CYS A 23 19.92 -33.33 34.68
C CYS A 23 20.34 -34.17 33.46
N PRO A 24 20.41 -35.52 33.56
CA PRO A 24 20.79 -36.37 32.45
C PRO A 24 19.65 -36.47 31.43
N ALA A 25 19.99 -36.30 30.16
CA ALA A 25 19.08 -36.47 29.03
C ALA A 25 18.57 -37.93 28.97
N ARG A 26 17.25 -38.10 29.05
CA ARG A 26 16.57 -39.33 28.63
C ARG A 26 16.25 -39.22 27.12
N PRO A 27 16.54 -40.25 26.31
CA PRO A 27 16.15 -40.26 24.92
C PRO A 27 14.64 -40.47 24.78
N TYR A 28 13.92 -39.53 24.21
CA TYR A 28 12.55 -39.72 23.76
C TYR A 28 12.57 -40.53 22.46
N LEU A 29 12.14 -41.80 22.56
CA LEU A 29 11.77 -42.64 21.43
C LEU A 29 10.42 -42.12 20.87
N LEU A 30 10.45 -41.55 19.66
CA LEU A 30 9.23 -41.26 18.90
C LEU A 30 8.63 -42.58 18.38
N PRO A 31 7.32 -42.85 18.55
CA PRO A 31 6.69 -44.01 17.92
C PRO A 31 6.56 -43.76 16.40
N GLY A 32 7.11 -44.71 15.61
CA GLY A 32 7.01 -44.76 14.18
C GLY A 32 5.55 -44.94 13.67
N PRO A 33 5.28 -44.56 12.45
CA PRO A 33 3.93 -44.67 11.87
C PRO A 33 3.55 -46.14 11.64
N ARG A 34 2.39 -46.56 12.17
CA ARG A 34 1.75 -47.85 11.86
C ARG A 34 1.17 -47.82 10.45
N PRO A 35 1.33 -48.83 9.61
CA PRO A 35 0.68 -48.91 8.32
C PRO A 35 -0.83 -49.19 8.50
N LEU A 36 -1.69 -48.31 7.94
CA LEU A 36 -3.12 -48.57 7.80
C LEU A 36 -3.33 -49.56 6.66
N LEU A 37 -3.76 -50.77 6.98
CA LEU A 37 -4.32 -51.73 6.06
C LEU A 37 -5.74 -51.27 5.67
N LEU A 38 -5.90 -50.74 4.46
CA LEU A 38 -7.20 -50.45 3.84
C LEU A 38 -7.80 -51.81 3.38
N ARG A 39 -8.80 -52.30 4.11
CA ARG A 39 -9.74 -53.33 3.59
C ARG A 39 -10.71 -52.66 2.66
N ALA A 40 -10.72 -53.08 1.40
CA ALA A 40 -11.76 -52.78 0.45
C ALA A 40 -13.08 -53.46 0.88
N GLY A 41 -14.08 -52.69 1.21
CA GLY A 41 -15.44 -53.10 1.43
C GLY A 41 -16.32 -52.40 0.37
N THR A 42 -16.79 -53.19 -0.59
CA THR A 42 -17.79 -52.79 -1.60
C THR A 42 -19.16 -52.69 -0.93
N ALA A 43 -19.72 -51.51 -0.84
CA ALA A 43 -21.14 -51.29 -0.62
C ALA A 43 -21.66 -50.31 -1.66
N ALA A 44 -22.43 -50.84 -2.59
CA ALA A 44 -23.19 -50.10 -3.59
C ALA A 44 -24.36 -49.37 -2.92
N CYS A 45 -24.50 -48.05 -3.15
CA CYS A 45 -25.73 -47.32 -2.97
C CYS A 45 -26.19 -46.74 -4.30
N PRO A 46 -27.49 -46.76 -4.62
CA PRO A 46 -28.02 -46.45 -5.96
C PRO A 46 -28.18 -44.96 -6.17
N GLY A 47 -28.02 -44.57 -7.43
CA GLY A 47 -27.93 -43.26 -8.00
C GLY A 47 -29.02 -42.24 -7.69
N GLN A 48 -28.55 -41.02 -7.62
CA GLN A 48 -29.30 -39.88 -8.13
C GLN A 48 -28.36 -39.10 -9.05
N GLY A 49 -28.62 -39.24 -10.35
CA GLY A 49 -27.87 -38.51 -11.39
C GLY A 49 -28.28 -37.05 -11.42
N VAL A 50 -27.39 -36.20 -10.93
CA VAL A 50 -27.42 -34.77 -11.27
C VAL A 50 -26.77 -34.63 -12.64
N ARG A 51 -27.56 -34.47 -13.67
CA ARG A 51 -27.11 -34.11 -15.02
C ARG A 51 -26.50 -32.69 -14.92
N GLN A 52 -25.20 -32.60 -14.99
CA GLN A 52 -24.53 -31.34 -15.34
C GLN A 52 -24.89 -31.02 -16.79
N LYS A 53 -25.56 -29.88 -16.99
CA LYS A 53 -25.73 -29.30 -18.33
C LYS A 53 -24.32 -28.92 -18.86
N PRO A 54 -24.03 -29.19 -20.14
CA PRO A 54 -22.81 -28.69 -20.77
C PRO A 54 -22.80 -27.16 -20.70
N GLN A 55 -21.68 -26.57 -20.30
CA GLN A 55 -21.41 -25.14 -20.51
C GLN A 55 -21.44 -24.89 -22.02
N GLU A 56 -22.45 -24.16 -22.48
CA GLU A 56 -22.44 -23.62 -23.83
C GLU A 56 -21.25 -22.67 -23.98
N ASN A 57 -20.31 -23.05 -24.84
CA ASN A 57 -19.29 -22.17 -25.34
C ASN A 57 -19.98 -21.02 -26.08
N VAL A 58 -20.00 -19.83 -25.48
CA VAL A 58 -20.40 -18.61 -26.17
C VAL A 58 -19.27 -18.29 -27.17
N PRO A 59 -19.53 -18.28 -28.48
CA PRO A 59 -18.52 -17.91 -29.45
C PRO A 59 -18.15 -16.44 -29.31
N SER A 60 -16.90 -16.13 -29.14
CA SER A 60 -16.34 -14.77 -29.05
C SER A 60 -16.22 -14.03 -30.38
N THR A 61 -17.05 -14.37 -31.36
CA THR A 61 -17.12 -13.65 -32.65
C THR A 61 -18.56 -13.20 -32.88
N VAL A 62 -18.80 -11.91 -32.63
CA VAL A 62 -19.99 -11.24 -33.18
C VAL A 62 -19.84 -11.26 -34.70
N SER A 63 -20.69 -12.04 -35.38
CA SER A 63 -20.64 -12.18 -36.82
C SER A 63 -20.83 -10.83 -37.50
N SER A 64 -19.95 -10.52 -38.43
CA SER A 64 -20.01 -9.35 -39.33
C SER A 64 -21.31 -9.23 -40.14
N ASP A 65 -22.14 -10.27 -40.13
CA ASP A 65 -23.35 -10.36 -40.96
C ASP A 65 -24.55 -9.56 -40.43
N ILE A 66 -24.53 -9.12 -39.16
CA ILE A 66 -25.61 -8.30 -38.59
C ILE A 66 -25.57 -6.87 -39.12
N TYR A 67 -24.40 -6.36 -39.49
CA TYR A 67 -24.21 -4.98 -39.95
C TYR A 67 -24.42 -4.82 -41.46
N ALA A 68 -24.17 -5.85 -42.23
CA ALA A 68 -24.39 -5.83 -43.68
C ALA A 68 -25.87 -5.63 -44.09
N ARG A 69 -26.81 -6.01 -43.22
CA ARG A 69 -28.27 -5.88 -43.51
C ARG A 69 -28.83 -4.46 -43.30
N ARG A 70 -28.04 -3.50 -42.79
CA ARG A 70 -28.49 -2.13 -42.52
C ARG A 70 -27.83 -1.06 -43.38
N GLY A 71 -27.13 -1.42 -44.46
CA GLY A 71 -26.58 -0.48 -45.44
C GLY A 71 -25.54 0.51 -44.88
N ILE A 72 -24.87 0.18 -43.78
CA ILE A 72 -23.83 1.03 -43.18
C ILE A 72 -22.52 0.69 -43.90
N PRO A 73 -21.84 1.65 -44.57
CA PRO A 73 -20.60 1.35 -45.25
C PRO A 73 -19.54 0.89 -44.25
N ALA A 74 -18.85 -0.21 -44.59
CA ALA A 74 -17.82 -0.85 -43.78
C ALA A 74 -16.63 0.07 -43.38
N THR A 75 -16.55 1.24 -43.96
CA THR A 75 -15.50 2.23 -43.71
C THR A 75 -15.71 3.04 -42.41
N LEU A 76 -16.89 2.93 -41.77
CA LEU A 76 -17.19 3.69 -40.54
C LEU A 76 -17.09 2.88 -39.25
N VAL A 77 -16.69 1.60 -39.30
CA VAL A 77 -16.51 0.73 -38.11
C VAL A 77 -15.05 0.39 -37.90
N ARG A 78 -14.16 1.35 -38.09
CA ARG A 78 -12.86 1.32 -37.41
C ARG A 78 -12.96 2.18 -36.17
N VAL A 79 -13.78 1.78 -35.23
CA VAL A 79 -13.50 2.08 -33.83
C VAL A 79 -12.27 1.24 -33.50
N ASN A 80 -11.09 1.85 -33.54
CA ASN A 80 -9.94 1.33 -32.82
C ASN A 80 -10.36 1.33 -31.34
N ALA A 81 -11.09 0.31 -30.93
CA ALA A 81 -11.13 -0.08 -29.53
C ALA A 81 -9.71 -0.54 -29.24
N SER A 82 -8.85 0.37 -28.81
CA SER A 82 -7.59 0.02 -28.20
C SER A 82 -7.95 -0.93 -27.05
N VAL A 83 -7.68 -2.21 -27.23
CA VAL A 83 -7.89 -3.21 -26.19
C VAL A 83 -7.02 -2.76 -25.02
N THR A 84 -7.64 -2.26 -23.97
CA THR A 84 -6.90 -1.88 -22.76
C THR A 84 -6.19 -3.14 -22.26
N PRO A 85 -4.85 -3.11 -22.12
CA PRO A 85 -4.12 -4.27 -21.64
C PRO A 85 -4.66 -4.74 -20.28
N ASP A 86 -4.69 -6.05 -20.09
CA ASP A 86 -5.08 -6.65 -18.81
C ASP A 86 -4.03 -6.31 -17.74
N ILE A 87 -4.40 -5.53 -16.74
CA ILE A 87 -3.49 -5.07 -15.69
C ILE A 87 -2.80 -6.22 -14.92
N ALA A 88 -3.37 -7.42 -14.92
CA ALA A 88 -2.78 -8.57 -14.24
C ALA A 88 -1.77 -9.32 -15.14
N ARG A 89 -1.95 -9.28 -16.45
CA ARG A 89 -1.09 -9.99 -17.42
C ARG A 89 0.01 -9.09 -17.99
N ASP A 90 -0.32 -7.82 -18.20
CA ASP A 90 0.58 -6.80 -18.75
C ASP A 90 0.42 -5.50 -17.92
N PRO A 91 0.97 -5.48 -16.69
CA PRO A 91 0.83 -4.31 -15.82
C PRO A 91 1.55 -3.07 -16.38
N GLN A 92 2.64 -3.26 -17.14
CA GLN A 92 3.36 -2.12 -17.74
C GLN A 92 2.57 -1.55 -18.93
N GLY A 93 2.12 -2.38 -19.86
CA GLY A 93 1.31 -1.91 -20.98
C GLY A 93 0.01 -1.23 -20.55
N ALA A 94 -0.60 -1.72 -19.46
CA ALA A 94 -1.76 -1.06 -18.86
C ALA A 94 -1.40 0.32 -18.27
N ALA A 95 -0.26 0.44 -17.59
CA ALA A 95 0.23 1.71 -17.07
C ALA A 95 0.57 2.70 -18.18
N ASP A 96 1.19 2.24 -19.27
CA ASP A 96 1.50 3.06 -20.45
C ASP A 96 0.23 3.59 -21.13
N ALA A 97 -0.80 2.76 -21.26
CA ALA A 97 -2.10 3.16 -21.79
C ALA A 97 -2.78 4.22 -20.90
N ALA A 98 -2.73 4.05 -19.58
CA ALA A 98 -3.25 5.03 -18.62
C ALA A 98 -2.45 6.34 -18.65
N ALA A 99 -1.12 6.28 -18.76
CA ALA A 99 -0.27 7.47 -18.89
C ALA A 99 -0.49 8.21 -20.21
N ALA A 100 -0.75 7.50 -21.32
CA ALA A 100 -1.12 8.11 -22.58
C ALA A 100 -2.44 8.89 -22.44
N ARG A 101 -3.45 8.29 -21.80
CA ARG A 101 -4.73 8.97 -21.55
C ARG A 101 -4.57 10.15 -20.61
N LEU A 102 -3.69 10.06 -19.61
CA LEU A 102 -3.36 11.15 -18.70
C LEU A 102 -2.80 12.36 -19.47
N ARG A 103 -1.88 12.15 -20.42
CA ARG A 103 -1.36 13.23 -21.29
C ARG A 103 -2.47 13.90 -22.09
N GLU A 104 -3.42 13.14 -22.63
CA GLU A 104 -4.57 13.71 -23.33
C GLU A 104 -5.44 14.60 -22.44
N LEU A 105 -5.70 14.15 -21.19
CA LEU A 105 -6.56 14.86 -20.23
C LEU A 105 -5.91 16.12 -19.67
N THR A 106 -4.59 16.13 -19.51
CA THR A 106 -3.86 17.23 -18.87
C THR A 106 -3.13 18.14 -19.86
N GLY A 107 -2.94 17.69 -21.11
CA GLY A 107 -2.07 18.38 -22.07
C GLY A 107 -0.58 18.40 -21.68
N ALA A 108 -0.22 17.74 -20.56
CA ALA A 108 1.15 17.69 -20.07
C ALA A 108 1.86 16.43 -20.57
N GLU A 109 3.03 16.60 -21.20
CA GLU A 109 3.83 15.48 -21.68
C GLU A 109 4.35 14.60 -20.53
N THR A 110 4.75 15.22 -19.41
CA THR A 110 5.28 14.53 -18.25
C THR A 110 4.83 15.17 -16.93
N HIS A 111 4.85 14.38 -15.87
CA HIS A 111 4.79 14.84 -14.48
C HIS A 111 6.08 14.44 -13.76
N ASP A 112 6.52 15.24 -12.78
CA ASP A 112 7.80 15.06 -12.07
C ASP A 112 7.64 14.20 -10.82
N VAL A 113 6.55 14.42 -10.09
CA VAL A 113 6.28 13.78 -8.79
C VAL A 113 4.84 13.31 -8.71
N ALA A 114 4.64 12.11 -8.14
CA ALA A 114 3.33 11.62 -7.79
C ALA A 114 3.11 11.65 -6.28
N LEU A 115 1.90 12.01 -5.86
CA LEU A 115 1.46 12.00 -4.47
C LEU A 115 0.20 11.16 -4.36
N VAL A 116 0.25 10.09 -3.56
CA VAL A 116 -0.91 9.24 -3.27
C VAL A 116 -1.45 9.60 -1.88
N MET A 117 -2.63 10.22 -1.86
CA MET A 117 -3.31 10.63 -0.64
C MET A 117 -4.08 9.47 -0.04
N GLY A 118 -3.63 8.99 1.10
CA GLY A 118 -4.29 7.92 1.86
C GLY A 118 -5.43 8.40 2.74
N SER A 119 -5.98 7.48 3.55
CA SER A 119 -7.03 7.79 4.52
C SER A 119 -6.59 8.91 5.47
N GLY A 120 -7.45 9.90 5.66
CA GLY A 120 -7.17 11.08 6.48
C GLY A 120 -6.36 12.19 5.78
N TRP A 121 -5.80 11.97 4.58
CA TRP A 121 -4.92 12.94 3.91
C TRP A 121 -5.61 13.83 2.87
N ALA A 122 -6.79 13.43 2.35
CA ALA A 122 -7.46 14.20 1.30
C ALA A 122 -7.66 15.70 1.64
N PRO A 123 -7.99 16.11 2.89
CA PRO A 123 -8.10 17.52 3.25
C PRO A 123 -6.78 18.30 3.12
N ALA A 124 -5.63 17.63 3.27
CA ALA A 124 -4.32 18.26 3.12
C ALA A 124 -4.01 18.65 1.65
N ALA A 125 -4.68 18.03 0.68
CA ALA A 125 -4.50 18.37 -0.74
C ALA A 125 -5.00 19.80 -1.07
N GLU A 126 -5.96 20.32 -0.31
CA GLU A 126 -6.48 21.67 -0.52
C GLU A 126 -5.42 22.77 -0.25
N ALA A 127 -4.42 22.46 0.59
CA ALA A 127 -3.31 23.36 0.84
C ALA A 127 -2.29 23.46 -0.31
N LEU A 128 -2.38 22.58 -1.31
CA LEU A 128 -1.54 22.64 -2.52
C LEU A 128 -2.03 23.70 -3.52
N GLY A 129 -3.18 24.34 -3.24
CA GLY A 129 -3.79 25.35 -4.11
C GLY A 129 -4.77 24.76 -5.13
N ALA A 130 -5.09 25.54 -6.17
CA ALA A 130 -6.00 25.10 -7.22
C ALA A 130 -5.27 24.18 -8.20
N PRO A 131 -5.83 23.00 -8.53
CA PRO A 131 -5.27 22.14 -9.57
C PRO A 131 -5.49 22.75 -10.97
N GLU A 132 -4.56 22.51 -11.90
CA GLU A 132 -4.78 22.85 -13.32
C GLU A 132 -5.84 21.94 -13.95
N HIS A 133 -5.85 20.65 -13.55
CA HIS A 133 -6.81 19.66 -14.03
C HIS A 133 -7.27 18.78 -12.89
N GLU A 134 -8.55 18.42 -12.90
CA GLU A 134 -9.15 17.43 -12.01
C GLU A 134 -10.11 16.54 -12.80
N PHE A 135 -9.99 15.22 -12.66
CA PHE A 135 -10.86 14.25 -13.31
C PHE A 135 -11.02 12.97 -12.48
N PRO A 136 -12.10 12.19 -12.69
CA PRO A 136 -12.29 10.90 -12.03
C PRO A 136 -11.19 9.90 -12.42
N VAL A 137 -10.75 9.05 -11.49
CA VAL A 137 -9.77 7.96 -11.79
C VAL A 137 -10.27 7.03 -12.90
N THR A 138 -11.58 6.86 -13.03
CA THR A 138 -12.23 6.02 -14.04
C THR A 138 -12.09 6.51 -15.48
N GLU A 139 -11.60 7.73 -15.68
CA GLU A 139 -11.22 8.25 -17.00
C GLU A 139 -9.93 7.60 -17.52
N LEU A 140 -9.14 7.00 -16.63
CA LEU A 140 -7.92 6.31 -16.99
C LEU A 140 -8.16 4.80 -17.14
N PRO A 141 -7.61 4.16 -18.20
CA PRO A 141 -7.69 2.72 -18.38
C PRO A 141 -7.14 1.96 -17.16
N GLY A 142 -7.81 0.88 -16.76
CA GLY A 142 -7.38 0.01 -15.67
C GLY A 142 -7.71 0.49 -14.26
N PHE A 143 -8.22 1.72 -14.10
CA PHE A 143 -8.61 2.22 -12.79
C PHE A 143 -10.07 1.85 -12.45
N PRO A 144 -10.30 1.15 -11.35
CA PRO A 144 -11.65 0.87 -10.87
C PRO A 144 -12.26 2.11 -10.20
N PRO A 145 -13.61 2.16 -10.10
CA PRO A 145 -14.26 3.16 -9.25
C PRO A 145 -13.85 2.95 -7.78
N PRO A 146 -13.78 4.03 -6.98
CA PRO A 146 -13.42 3.94 -5.56
C PRO A 146 -14.44 3.11 -4.79
N ALA A 147 -13.95 2.23 -3.89
CA ALA A 147 -14.79 1.37 -3.06
C ALA A 147 -14.86 1.84 -1.60
N VAL A 148 -13.94 2.70 -1.17
CA VAL A 148 -13.82 3.17 0.23
C VAL A 148 -14.42 4.57 0.37
N ALA A 149 -15.32 4.73 1.35
CA ALA A 149 -15.86 6.03 1.70
C ALA A 149 -14.73 7.00 2.13
N GLY A 150 -14.79 8.25 1.65
CA GLY A 150 -13.74 9.26 1.91
C GLY A 150 -12.57 9.23 0.91
N HIS A 151 -12.47 8.24 0.04
CA HIS A 151 -11.57 8.27 -1.10
C HIS A 151 -12.26 8.98 -2.26
N GLY A 152 -11.72 10.13 -2.66
CA GLY A 152 -12.36 11.00 -3.66
C GLY A 152 -12.43 10.41 -5.06
N GLY A 153 -11.66 9.34 -5.35
CA GLY A 153 -11.63 8.70 -6.66
C GLY A 153 -11.29 9.66 -7.80
N LYS A 154 -10.50 10.69 -7.50
CA LYS A 154 -10.09 11.73 -8.45
C LYS A 154 -8.58 11.82 -8.54
N ILE A 155 -8.12 12.30 -9.67
CA ILE A 155 -6.73 12.66 -9.92
C ILE A 155 -6.70 14.16 -10.20
N ARG A 156 -5.70 14.84 -9.63
CA ARG A 156 -5.43 16.25 -9.85
C ARG A 156 -4.04 16.43 -10.43
N SER A 157 -3.88 17.31 -11.40
CA SER A 157 -2.60 17.79 -11.89
C SER A 157 -2.36 19.20 -11.38
N TYR A 158 -1.19 19.45 -10.80
CA TYR A 158 -0.79 20.74 -10.25
C TYR A 158 0.50 21.22 -10.88
N GLN A 159 0.61 22.53 -11.08
CA GLN A 159 1.89 23.18 -11.28
C GLN A 159 2.38 23.72 -9.92
N ILE A 160 3.54 23.23 -9.44
CA ILE A 160 4.16 23.64 -8.16
C ILE A 160 5.56 24.17 -8.49
N GLY A 161 5.69 25.50 -8.63
CA GLY A 161 6.90 26.11 -9.17
C GLY A 161 7.17 25.61 -10.59
N GLU A 162 8.36 25.04 -10.83
CA GLU A 162 8.73 24.46 -12.12
C GLU A 162 8.33 22.99 -12.27
N LYS A 163 7.77 22.37 -11.23
CA LYS A 163 7.43 20.95 -11.18
C LYS A 163 5.95 20.72 -11.44
N ARG A 164 5.65 19.61 -12.11
CA ARG A 164 4.28 19.09 -12.24
C ARG A 164 4.06 17.94 -11.27
N ALA A 165 3.06 18.10 -10.42
CA ALA A 165 2.66 17.08 -9.45
C ALA A 165 1.35 16.40 -9.88
N LEU A 166 1.35 15.07 -9.85
CA LEU A 166 0.19 14.23 -10.07
C LEU A 166 -0.33 13.72 -8.73
N VAL A 167 -1.53 14.13 -8.33
CA VAL A 167 -2.09 13.82 -6.99
C VAL A 167 -3.28 12.90 -7.14
N PHE A 168 -3.16 11.69 -6.59
CA PHE A 168 -4.24 10.71 -6.49
C PHE A 168 -4.97 10.93 -5.17
N LEU A 169 -6.26 11.31 -5.23
CA LEU A 169 -7.10 11.49 -4.05
C LEU A 169 -7.74 10.17 -3.63
N GLY A 170 -6.92 9.25 -3.16
CA GLY A 170 -7.28 7.90 -2.76
C GLY A 170 -6.42 6.84 -3.45
N ARG A 171 -6.70 5.58 -3.14
CA ARG A 171 -6.01 4.40 -3.68
C ARG A 171 -6.93 3.20 -3.73
N THR A 172 -6.51 2.17 -4.46
CA THR A 172 -7.09 0.82 -4.37
C THR A 172 -6.39 0.04 -3.28
N HIS A 173 -7.14 -0.57 -2.35
CA HIS A 173 -6.58 -1.39 -1.30
C HIS A 173 -6.62 -2.88 -1.68
N TYR A 174 -5.71 -3.66 -1.11
CA TYR A 174 -5.63 -5.09 -1.37
C TYR A 174 -6.91 -5.84 -0.91
N TYR A 175 -7.54 -5.41 0.19
CA TYR A 175 -8.78 -5.96 0.69
C TYR A 175 -10.01 -5.71 -0.20
N GLU A 176 -9.91 -4.87 -1.21
CA GLU A 176 -11.01 -4.68 -2.17
C GLU A 176 -11.21 -5.88 -3.10
N GLY A 177 -10.31 -6.88 -3.03
CA GLY A 177 -10.42 -8.11 -3.81
C GLY A 177 -10.11 -7.98 -5.30
N ARG A 178 -9.52 -6.86 -5.72
CA ARG A 178 -9.18 -6.56 -7.13
C ARG A 178 -7.80 -7.07 -7.55
N GLY A 179 -7.09 -7.74 -6.63
CA GLY A 179 -5.73 -8.24 -6.85
C GLY A 179 -4.63 -7.19 -6.70
N VAL A 180 -3.40 -7.66 -6.54
CA VAL A 180 -2.23 -6.82 -6.28
C VAL A 180 -1.87 -5.91 -7.46
N ALA A 181 -2.15 -6.35 -8.69
CA ALA A 181 -1.90 -5.53 -9.88
C ALA A 181 -2.72 -4.24 -9.88
N ALA A 182 -4.00 -4.29 -9.43
CA ALA A 182 -4.85 -3.12 -9.30
C ALA A 182 -4.34 -2.16 -8.20
N VAL A 183 -3.80 -2.69 -7.10
CA VAL A 183 -3.17 -1.88 -6.04
C VAL A 183 -1.97 -1.10 -6.57
N ALA A 184 -1.12 -1.73 -7.36
CA ALA A 184 0.11 -1.15 -7.90
C ALA A 184 -0.12 -0.27 -9.14
N HIS A 185 -1.30 -0.33 -9.77
CA HIS A 185 -1.55 0.31 -11.06
C HIS A 185 -1.36 1.84 -11.02
N GLY A 186 -1.80 2.49 -9.95
CA GLY A 186 -1.67 3.94 -9.79
C GLY A 186 -0.22 4.43 -9.82
N VAL A 187 0.66 3.80 -9.06
CA VAL A 187 2.07 4.18 -9.01
C VAL A 187 2.81 3.82 -10.30
N ARG A 188 2.48 2.71 -10.96
CA ARG A 188 3.02 2.37 -12.27
C ARG A 188 2.60 3.40 -13.33
N THR A 189 1.33 3.80 -13.34
CA THR A 189 0.82 4.87 -14.22
C THR A 189 1.55 6.17 -13.98
N ALA A 190 1.78 6.56 -12.73
CA ALA A 190 2.53 7.76 -12.39
C ALA A 190 3.95 7.74 -12.95
N VAL A 191 4.67 6.61 -12.79
CA VAL A 191 6.04 6.47 -13.33
C VAL A 191 6.02 6.46 -14.87
N ALA A 192 5.07 5.78 -15.51
CA ALA A 192 4.88 5.81 -16.96
C ALA A 192 4.53 7.21 -17.49
N ALA A 193 3.92 8.07 -16.66
CA ALA A 193 3.67 9.47 -16.95
C ALA A 193 4.89 10.39 -16.71
N GLY A 194 6.04 9.83 -16.31
CA GLY A 194 7.30 10.54 -16.14
C GLY A 194 7.72 10.83 -14.70
N CYS A 195 6.88 10.55 -13.70
CA CYS A 195 7.20 10.80 -12.30
C CYS A 195 8.46 10.04 -11.87
N LYS A 196 9.45 10.77 -11.38
CA LYS A 196 10.70 10.23 -10.84
C LYS A 196 10.63 9.98 -9.33
N THR A 197 9.70 10.64 -8.66
CA THR A 197 9.47 10.50 -7.23
C THR A 197 8.01 10.15 -6.97
N VAL A 198 7.78 9.21 -6.05
CA VAL A 198 6.45 8.82 -5.57
C VAL A 198 6.37 9.04 -4.07
N VAL A 199 5.48 9.92 -3.65
CA VAL A 199 5.17 10.18 -2.24
C VAL A 199 3.91 9.41 -1.87
N LEU A 200 4.04 8.47 -0.93
CA LEU A 200 2.96 7.63 -0.45
C LEU A 200 2.54 8.07 0.94
N THR A 201 1.28 8.47 1.12
CA THR A 201 0.76 8.82 2.43
C THR A 201 -0.27 7.80 2.91
N ASN A 202 -0.42 7.63 4.21
CA ASN A 202 -1.43 6.76 4.82
C ASN A 202 -1.84 7.24 6.21
N GLY A 203 -3.00 6.77 6.68
CA GLY A 203 -3.35 6.73 8.09
C GLY A 203 -2.91 5.40 8.68
N CYS A 204 -2.42 5.38 9.90
CA CYS A 204 -1.89 4.18 10.55
C CYS A 204 -2.18 4.13 12.05
N GLY A 205 -2.14 2.93 12.61
CA GLY A 205 -2.06 2.70 14.04
C GLY A 205 -0.64 2.87 14.56
N GLY A 206 -0.46 3.67 15.62
CA GLY A 206 0.82 3.82 16.31
C GLY A 206 1.10 2.69 17.28
N LEU A 207 2.33 2.15 17.29
CA LEU A 207 2.74 1.01 18.10
C LEU A 207 3.75 1.37 19.20
N ARG A 208 4.44 2.50 19.08
CA ARG A 208 5.40 2.95 20.10
C ARG A 208 4.69 3.66 21.25
N GLN A 209 5.23 3.49 22.43
CA GLN A 209 4.77 4.25 23.60
C GLN A 209 5.03 5.76 23.38
N GLY A 210 4.06 6.60 23.70
CA GLY A 210 4.16 8.06 23.53
C GLY A 210 3.70 8.59 22.17
N MET A 211 3.45 7.73 21.17
CA MET A 211 2.77 8.15 19.95
C MET A 211 1.34 8.63 20.24
N ARG A 212 0.86 9.55 19.41
CA ARG A 212 -0.47 10.15 19.55
C ARG A 212 -1.12 10.45 18.20
N PRO A 213 -2.45 10.44 18.11
CA PRO A 213 -3.16 10.86 16.91
C PRO A 213 -2.72 12.25 16.46
N GLY A 214 -2.60 12.43 15.13
CA GLY A 214 -2.10 13.66 14.50
C GLY A 214 -0.57 13.72 14.36
N GLN A 215 0.17 12.72 14.81
CA GLN A 215 1.63 12.66 14.67
C GLN A 215 2.02 12.14 13.29
N PRO A 216 2.76 12.93 12.46
CA PRO A 216 3.36 12.43 11.23
C PRO A 216 4.64 11.64 11.55
N VAL A 217 4.88 10.56 10.80
CA VAL A 217 6.05 9.70 10.91
C VAL A 217 6.54 9.32 9.51
N LEU A 218 7.83 9.51 9.25
CA LEU A 218 8.48 9.06 8.02
C LEU A 218 8.66 7.54 8.04
N ILE A 219 8.28 6.86 6.98
CA ILE A 219 8.54 5.42 6.85
C ILE A 219 10.01 5.24 6.48
N SER A 220 10.77 4.56 7.34
CA SER A 220 12.18 4.23 7.09
C SER A 220 12.36 2.85 6.45
N ASP A 221 11.46 1.91 6.78
CA ASP A 221 11.45 0.53 6.30
C ASP A 221 10.07 -0.08 6.47
N HIS A 222 9.85 -1.31 5.98
CA HIS A 222 8.58 -1.99 6.16
C HIS A 222 8.67 -3.49 6.42
N LEU A 223 7.58 -4.04 6.96
CA LEU A 223 7.29 -5.48 7.01
C LEU A 223 6.06 -5.76 6.13
N ASN A 224 6.22 -6.57 5.09
CA ASN A 224 5.13 -6.99 4.21
C ASN A 224 4.47 -8.28 4.74
N LEU A 225 3.35 -8.16 5.44
CA LEU A 225 2.56 -9.28 5.94
C LEU A 225 1.33 -9.59 5.08
N THR A 226 1.30 -9.12 3.83
CA THR A 226 0.23 -9.43 2.88
C THR A 226 0.38 -10.78 2.20
N ALA A 227 1.54 -11.44 2.35
CA ALA A 227 1.91 -12.67 1.67
C ALA A 227 1.84 -12.58 0.12
N THR A 228 1.98 -11.37 -0.45
CA THR A 228 1.98 -11.14 -1.91
C THR A 228 3.02 -10.10 -2.31
N SER A 229 3.28 -10.02 -3.61
CA SER A 229 4.15 -9.01 -4.22
C SER A 229 3.50 -8.48 -5.52
N PRO A 230 3.66 -7.20 -5.85
CA PRO A 230 3.22 -6.65 -7.13
C PRO A 230 4.15 -7.03 -8.30
N ILE A 231 5.35 -7.53 -8.01
CA ILE A 231 6.34 -7.90 -9.02
C ILE A 231 5.92 -9.19 -9.71
N VAL A 232 5.98 -9.21 -11.03
CA VAL A 232 5.62 -10.36 -11.86
C VAL A 232 6.88 -10.96 -12.49
N GLY A 233 7.00 -12.30 -12.43
CA GLY A 233 8.12 -13.04 -13.00
C GLY A 233 9.40 -12.99 -12.16
N ALA A 234 10.53 -13.38 -12.76
CA ALA A 234 11.83 -13.46 -12.09
C ALA A 234 12.58 -12.11 -12.15
N ASN A 235 11.94 -11.07 -11.67
CA ASN A 235 12.50 -9.72 -11.55
C ASN A 235 12.93 -9.47 -10.10
N PHE A 236 14.23 -9.48 -9.82
CA PHE A 236 14.80 -9.31 -8.47
C PHE A 236 15.14 -7.85 -8.23
N VAL A 237 14.36 -7.19 -7.38
CA VAL A 237 14.47 -5.76 -7.05
C VAL A 237 15.08 -5.60 -5.67
N ASP A 238 16.14 -4.79 -5.56
CA ASP A 238 16.74 -4.43 -4.28
C ASP A 238 15.87 -3.41 -3.54
N LEU A 239 15.46 -3.74 -2.31
CA LEU A 239 14.62 -2.92 -1.45
C LEU A 239 15.38 -2.36 -0.22
N THR A 240 16.71 -2.51 -0.16
CA THR A 240 17.52 -2.14 1.02
C THR A 240 17.31 -0.68 1.43
N ASP A 241 17.20 0.23 0.48
CA ASP A 241 16.95 1.66 0.68
C ASP A 241 15.67 2.13 -0.04
N LEU A 242 14.64 1.28 -0.02
CA LEU A 242 13.37 1.53 -0.72
C LEU A 242 12.78 2.92 -0.41
N TYR A 243 12.71 3.27 0.87
CA TYR A 243 12.29 4.60 1.31
C TYR A 243 13.51 5.53 1.36
N SER A 244 13.61 6.41 0.38
CA SER A 244 14.79 7.23 0.11
C SER A 244 15.37 7.94 1.34
N PRO A 245 16.62 7.67 1.73
CA PRO A 245 17.30 8.41 2.79
C PRO A 245 17.41 9.90 2.48
N ARG A 246 17.61 10.26 1.19
CA ARG A 246 17.68 11.66 0.72
C ARG A 246 16.36 12.40 0.97
N LEU A 247 15.22 11.79 0.61
CA LEU A 247 13.91 12.41 0.79
C LEU A 247 13.53 12.50 2.26
N ARG A 248 13.87 11.49 3.07
CA ARG A 248 13.68 11.55 4.52
C ARG A 248 14.49 12.65 5.18
N ALA A 249 15.75 12.82 4.77
CA ALA A 249 16.59 13.92 5.24
C ALA A 249 16.00 15.28 4.86
N LEU A 250 15.54 15.45 3.61
CA LEU A 250 14.84 16.65 3.15
C LEU A 250 13.62 16.98 4.01
N CYS A 251 12.80 15.98 4.34
CA CYS A 251 11.65 16.18 5.22
C CYS A 251 12.06 16.65 6.63
N LYS A 252 13.15 16.12 7.18
CA LYS A 252 13.66 16.54 8.49
C LYS A 252 14.31 17.93 8.49
N GLU A 253 14.84 18.37 7.35
CA GLU A 253 15.29 19.77 7.18
C GLU A 253 14.10 20.74 7.21
N ILE A 254 12.93 20.31 6.66
CA ILE A 254 11.69 21.11 6.65
C ILE A 254 11.03 21.09 8.03
N ASP A 255 10.88 19.92 8.63
CA ASP A 255 10.31 19.74 9.97
C ASP A 255 11.20 18.79 10.80
N PRO A 256 12.13 19.34 11.62
CA PRO A 256 13.03 18.54 12.46
C PRO A 256 12.31 17.70 13.53
N SER A 257 11.02 17.90 13.76
CA SER A 257 10.23 17.09 14.69
C SER A 257 9.77 15.74 14.12
N LEU A 258 9.98 15.50 12.81
CA LEU A 258 9.61 14.25 12.16
C LEU A 258 10.48 13.10 12.65
N GLU A 259 9.81 12.10 13.19
CA GLU A 259 10.42 10.82 13.55
C GLU A 259 10.37 9.84 12.38
N GLU A 260 11.16 8.78 12.46
CA GLU A 260 11.13 7.66 11.53
C GLU A 260 10.60 6.41 12.19
N GLY A 261 9.99 5.52 11.41
CA GLY A 261 9.47 4.25 11.91
C GLY A 261 9.33 3.18 10.84
N VAL A 262 9.31 1.92 11.30
CA VAL A 262 9.06 0.74 10.48
C VAL A 262 7.55 0.51 10.36
N TYR A 263 7.05 0.46 9.13
CA TYR A 263 5.62 0.29 8.84
C TYR A 263 5.31 -1.16 8.49
N VAL A 264 4.23 -1.71 9.07
CA VAL A 264 3.71 -3.04 8.71
C VAL A 264 2.46 -2.90 7.87
N GLN A 265 2.40 -3.63 6.75
CA GLN A 265 1.17 -3.81 6.00
C GLN A 265 0.55 -5.17 6.27
N PHE A 266 -0.70 -5.15 6.80
CA PHE A 266 -1.62 -6.28 6.78
C PHE A 266 -2.59 -6.19 5.59
N PRO A 267 -3.21 -7.31 5.16
CA PRO A 267 -4.19 -7.29 4.07
C PRO A 267 -5.48 -6.51 4.43
N GLY A 268 -5.92 -6.52 5.69
CA GLY A 268 -7.22 -5.98 6.09
C GLY A 268 -8.40 -6.81 5.57
N PRO A 269 -9.67 -6.31 5.60
CA PRO A 269 -10.12 -4.98 6.10
C PRO A 269 -10.37 -4.90 7.61
N HIS A 270 -10.25 -5.99 8.36
CA HIS A 270 -10.39 -5.96 9.82
C HIS A 270 -9.15 -5.33 10.46
N TYR A 271 -9.33 -4.67 11.60
CA TYR A 271 -8.24 -4.27 12.47
C TYR A 271 -7.58 -5.50 13.10
N GLU A 272 -6.33 -5.34 13.51
CA GLU A 272 -5.54 -6.40 14.13
C GLU A 272 -6.06 -6.73 15.52
N THR A 273 -5.83 -7.96 15.96
CA THR A 273 -6.04 -8.36 17.35
C THR A 273 -4.91 -7.85 18.24
N PRO A 274 -5.10 -7.70 19.57
CA PRO A 274 -4.02 -7.35 20.49
C PRO A 274 -2.84 -8.33 20.45
N ALA A 275 -3.06 -9.60 20.10
CA ALA A 275 -2.00 -10.62 19.95
C ALA A 275 -1.16 -10.35 18.69
N GLU A 276 -1.79 -9.99 17.57
CA GLU A 276 -1.10 -9.58 16.34
C GLU A 276 -0.30 -8.29 16.55
N ILE A 277 -0.85 -7.32 17.27
CA ILE A 277 -0.12 -6.10 17.64
C ILE A 277 1.11 -6.41 18.49
N LYS A 278 0.98 -7.31 19.49
CA LYS A 278 2.14 -7.77 20.27
C LYS A 278 3.18 -8.46 19.41
N MET A 279 2.77 -9.29 18.46
CA MET A 279 3.65 -9.99 17.52
C MET A 279 4.45 -8.97 16.68
N ILE A 280 3.82 -8.04 16.00
CA ILE A 280 4.51 -7.10 15.11
C ILE A 280 5.42 -6.13 15.87
N ARG A 281 5.05 -5.73 17.09
CA ARG A 281 5.96 -4.97 17.97
C ARG A 281 7.23 -5.74 18.29
N THR A 282 7.12 -7.07 18.53
CA THR A 282 8.28 -7.94 18.76
C THR A 282 9.15 -8.06 17.51
N LEU A 283 8.55 -7.97 16.29
CA LEU A 283 9.27 -7.93 15.03
C LEU A 283 9.91 -6.57 14.71
N GLY A 284 9.73 -5.55 15.56
CA GLY A 284 10.34 -4.24 15.41
C GLY A 284 9.49 -3.22 14.65
N ALA A 285 8.17 -3.45 14.52
CA ALA A 285 7.27 -2.49 13.90
C ALA A 285 6.94 -1.31 14.82
N ASP A 286 6.80 -0.13 14.22
CA ASP A 286 6.40 1.13 14.88
C ASP A 286 5.00 1.60 14.45
N LEU A 287 4.56 1.19 13.26
CA LEU A 287 3.33 1.63 12.60
C LEU A 287 2.64 0.44 11.95
N VAL A 288 1.31 0.44 11.92
CA VAL A 288 0.53 -0.62 11.27
C VAL A 288 -0.59 -0.05 10.42
N GLY A 289 -0.80 -0.65 9.23
CA GLY A 289 -1.92 -0.30 8.36
C GLY A 289 -2.12 -1.31 7.23
N MET A 290 -2.92 -0.95 6.22
CA MET A 290 -3.44 -1.88 5.20
C MET A 290 -3.12 -1.43 3.77
N SER A 291 -2.07 -0.60 3.58
CA SER A 291 -1.71 -0.01 2.27
C SER A 291 -0.21 0.27 2.18
N THR A 292 0.21 0.94 1.10
CA THR A 292 1.54 1.58 0.97
C THR A 292 2.67 0.65 0.56
N VAL A 293 2.86 -0.51 1.22
CA VAL A 293 4.00 -1.39 0.96
C VAL A 293 3.99 -1.96 -0.46
N LEU A 294 2.85 -2.46 -0.92
CA LEU A 294 2.71 -2.99 -2.28
C LEU A 294 2.91 -1.91 -3.35
N GLU A 295 2.46 -0.68 -3.07
CA GLU A 295 2.68 0.48 -3.94
C GLU A 295 4.15 0.89 -3.95
N ALA A 296 4.81 0.93 -2.79
CA ALA A 296 6.23 1.25 -2.65
C ALA A 296 7.13 0.26 -3.43
N ILE A 297 6.85 -1.05 -3.31
CA ILE A 297 7.56 -2.10 -4.05
C ILE A 297 7.40 -1.88 -5.57
N ALA A 298 6.17 -1.61 -6.04
CA ALA A 298 5.90 -1.38 -7.46
C ALA A 298 6.53 -0.08 -7.98
N ALA A 299 6.54 0.99 -7.19
CA ALA A 299 7.20 2.24 -7.55
C ALA A 299 8.72 2.06 -7.66
N ARG A 300 9.34 1.30 -6.75
CA ARG A 300 10.76 0.95 -6.80
C ARG A 300 11.08 0.07 -8.00
N GLU A 301 10.26 -0.95 -8.28
CA GLU A 301 10.39 -1.78 -9.49
C GLU A 301 10.38 -0.94 -10.76
N ALA A 302 9.50 0.06 -10.83
CA ALA A 302 9.38 0.98 -11.95
C ALA A 302 10.50 2.06 -11.99
N GLY A 303 11.42 2.07 -11.05
CA GLY A 303 12.59 2.97 -11.00
C GLY A 303 12.34 4.33 -10.33
N ALA A 304 11.26 4.51 -9.61
CA ALA A 304 11.00 5.74 -8.87
C ALA A 304 11.71 5.75 -7.50
N GLU A 305 12.07 6.96 -7.06
CA GLU A 305 12.46 7.23 -5.68
C GLU A 305 11.21 7.35 -4.80
N VAL A 306 11.17 6.68 -3.66
CA VAL A 306 9.97 6.58 -2.83
C VAL A 306 10.13 7.32 -1.50
N LEU A 307 9.13 8.11 -1.14
CA LEU A 307 8.94 8.68 0.19
C LEU A 307 7.66 8.13 0.80
N GLY A 308 7.74 7.55 1.98
CA GLY A 308 6.58 7.13 2.77
C GLY A 308 6.34 8.07 3.95
N LEU A 309 5.10 8.54 4.11
CA LEU A 309 4.69 9.42 5.21
C LEU A 309 3.39 8.94 5.82
N SER A 310 3.45 8.50 7.06
CA SER A 310 2.31 8.02 7.83
C SER A 310 1.77 9.12 8.74
N LEU A 311 0.45 9.20 8.88
CA LEU A 311 -0.22 9.95 9.93
C LEU A 311 -0.74 8.95 10.97
N VAL A 312 -0.26 9.02 12.20
CA VAL A 312 -0.84 8.25 13.30
C VAL A 312 -2.26 8.75 13.52
N THR A 313 -3.26 7.91 13.27
CA THR A 313 -4.67 8.28 13.39
C THR A 313 -5.28 7.76 14.68
N ASN A 314 -4.71 6.71 15.21
CA ASN A 314 -5.11 6.04 16.45
C ASN A 314 -3.92 5.26 17.02
N LEU A 315 -3.98 4.85 18.26
CA LEU A 315 -3.11 3.81 18.78
C LEU A 315 -3.68 2.44 18.41
N ALA A 316 -2.80 1.49 18.09
CA ALA A 316 -3.21 0.16 17.62
C ALA A 316 -4.02 -0.62 18.67
N ALA A 317 -4.67 -1.71 18.23
CA ALA A 317 -5.54 -2.53 19.08
C ALA A 317 -4.85 -2.99 20.37
N GLY A 318 -5.54 -2.82 21.50
CA GLY A 318 -5.04 -3.19 22.84
C GLY A 318 -4.01 -2.23 23.43
N MET A 319 -3.69 -1.10 22.78
CA MET A 319 -2.77 -0.11 23.31
C MET A 319 -3.45 0.87 24.30
N THR A 320 -4.72 1.18 24.08
CA THR A 320 -5.51 2.09 24.94
C THR A 320 -6.60 1.40 25.74
N GLY A 321 -6.99 0.17 25.35
CA GLY A 321 -8.15 -0.53 25.91
C GLY A 321 -9.49 -0.13 25.28
N GLU A 322 -9.51 0.89 24.40
CA GLU A 322 -10.71 1.34 23.68
C GLU A 322 -10.88 0.63 22.33
N PRO A 323 -12.12 0.42 21.85
CA PRO A 323 -12.38 -0.10 20.53
C PRO A 323 -11.93 0.88 19.45
N LEU A 324 -11.42 0.34 18.32
CA LEU A 324 -11.03 1.15 17.15
C LEU A 324 -12.23 1.39 16.24
N ASN A 325 -12.29 2.58 15.65
CA ASN A 325 -13.27 2.91 14.62
C ASN A 325 -12.66 3.75 13.48
N HIS A 326 -13.26 3.69 12.30
CA HIS A 326 -12.77 4.43 11.13
C HIS A 326 -13.02 5.93 11.20
N GLU A 327 -13.95 6.37 12.04
CA GLU A 327 -14.29 7.79 12.18
C GLU A 327 -13.17 8.58 12.86
N GLU A 328 -12.44 7.96 13.77
CA GLU A 328 -11.24 8.52 14.40
C GLU A 328 -10.14 8.79 13.35
N VAL A 329 -9.99 7.91 12.36
CA VAL A 329 -9.04 8.08 11.26
C VAL A 329 -9.37 9.35 10.46
N LEU A 330 -10.64 9.56 10.13
CA LEU A 330 -11.08 10.73 9.37
C LEU A 330 -10.97 12.01 10.20
N GLN A 331 -11.26 11.95 11.52
CA GLN A 331 -11.13 13.09 12.41
C GLN A 331 -9.67 13.52 12.58
N ALA A 332 -8.76 12.59 12.88
CA ALA A 332 -7.33 12.87 12.99
C ALA A 332 -6.77 13.50 11.69
N GLY A 333 -7.27 13.06 10.53
CA GLY A 333 -6.94 13.66 9.24
C GLY A 333 -7.38 15.10 9.12
N ARG A 334 -8.64 15.41 9.48
CA ARG A 334 -9.16 16.79 9.47
C ARG A 334 -8.36 17.70 10.40
N ASP A 335 -8.08 17.26 11.61
CA ASP A 335 -7.36 18.03 12.62
C ASP A 335 -5.89 18.30 12.22
N SER A 336 -5.31 17.42 11.40
CA SER A 336 -3.92 17.52 10.94
C SER A 336 -3.79 18.18 9.56
N ALA A 337 -4.89 18.46 8.85
CA ALA A 337 -4.91 18.82 7.43
C ALA A 337 -3.99 20.01 7.10
N THR A 338 -4.07 21.10 7.88
CA THR A 338 -3.26 22.30 7.63
C THR A 338 -1.76 22.01 7.76
N ARG A 339 -1.35 21.32 8.83
CA ARG A 339 0.07 20.97 9.05
C ARG A 339 0.57 20.04 7.94
N MET A 340 -0.20 19.01 7.61
CA MET A 340 0.18 18.03 6.60
C MET A 340 0.22 18.64 5.20
N GLY A 341 -0.72 19.51 4.86
CA GLY A 341 -0.72 20.22 3.59
C GLY A 341 0.48 21.17 3.44
N THR A 342 0.82 21.91 4.50
CA THR A 342 2.02 22.77 4.52
C THR A 342 3.29 21.94 4.33
N LEU A 343 3.43 20.83 5.05
CA LEU A 343 4.58 19.92 4.93
C LEU A 343 4.70 19.38 3.49
N LEU A 344 3.61 18.86 2.94
CA LEU A 344 3.60 18.33 1.57
C LEU A 344 3.94 19.40 0.54
N GLY A 345 3.37 20.59 0.63
CA GLY A 345 3.67 21.70 -0.28
C GLY A 345 5.15 22.08 -0.27
N GLN A 346 5.77 22.15 0.93
CA GLN A 346 7.20 22.41 1.08
C GLN A 346 8.08 21.27 0.55
N VAL A 347 7.69 20.02 0.78
CA VAL A 347 8.40 18.84 0.26
C VAL A 347 8.32 18.83 -1.27
N LEU A 348 7.14 18.98 -1.85
CA LEU A 348 6.94 18.95 -3.31
C LEU A 348 7.70 20.08 -4.03
N SER A 349 7.84 21.24 -3.40
CA SER A 349 8.60 22.36 -3.98
C SER A 349 10.12 22.15 -3.98
N LYS A 350 10.65 21.20 -3.21
CA LYS A 350 12.08 20.94 -3.04
C LYS A 350 12.55 19.59 -3.63
N ILE A 351 11.63 18.71 -4.04
CA ILE A 351 11.95 17.45 -4.76
C ILE A 351 12.40 17.72 -6.22
#